data_5fde4fcd902219321bdd39693123e6b5
#
_entry.id   5fde4fcd902219321bdd39693123e6b5
#
_cell.length_a   1.000
_cell.length_b   1.000
_cell.length_c   1.000
_cell.angle_alpha   90.00
_cell.angle_beta   90.00
_cell.angle_gamma   90.00
#
_symmetry.space_group_name_H-M   'P 1'
#
loop_
_entity.id
_entity.type
_entity.pdbx_description
1 polymer ?
#
loop_
_entity_poly.entity_id
_entity_poly.type
_entity_poly.pdbx_seq_one_letter_code
_entity_poly.pdbx_strand_id
1 'polypeptide(L)'
;MRASGILLPVASLPSRYGIGCFSKEAYEFVDRLEEAGQSYWQILPLGPTGYGDSPYQSFSTFAGNPYFIDLETLVKEGLLTEEECDACDFGDNAEYIDYEKIYLSRFKVLRKAFERFAADDVYDAFVSENGYWLEDYALYMAIKDALGGISWSEWPAELKDREEAALNQKREELAEEIAFYKFQQFMFLKQWKALKAYANEKGIRIIGDIPIYVAFDSADTWANPVLFQFDEDNQPKAVAGCPPDAFSATGQLWGNPLYKWDYHKSTGYAWWLLRLAHVFKLYDTVRIDHFRGFDEYYSIPFGDQTAERGHWEKGPGMDLFNTVKEKLGDVDVIAEDLGYLTESVIEMVKESGYPGMKVLQFAFDSREESDYLPHNYERNCVVYTGTHDNDTILGWYYVMSEEDREFSKEYMGNAKSTDEELPWDFIRMSMESVANLAVTPMQEFLGLGTEARINYPSTLGNNWKWRLLPGQFTPELAKRIHRLTQITARIAK
;
A
#
# COMPACT_ATOMS: atom_id res chain seq x y z
N MET A 1 18.70 15.96 0.54
CA MET A 1 17.82 17.15 0.79
C MET A 1 16.90 16.76 1.92
N ARG A 2 16.65 17.68 2.88
CA ARG A 2 15.68 17.39 3.97
C ARG A 2 14.28 17.68 3.44
N ALA A 3 13.34 16.76 3.68
CA ALA A 3 11.95 16.87 3.24
C ALA A 3 11.00 16.30 4.29
N SER A 4 9.71 16.56 4.14
CA SER A 4 8.65 15.92 4.92
C SER A 4 7.44 15.57 4.07
N GLY A 5 6.62 14.67 4.58
CA GLY A 5 5.40 14.21 3.97
C GLY A 5 4.34 13.79 4.98
N ILE A 6 3.13 13.60 4.48
CA ILE A 6 2.00 13.09 5.25
C ILE A 6 1.60 11.73 4.68
N LEU A 7 1.38 10.76 5.58
CA LEU A 7 0.81 9.46 5.25
C LEU A 7 -0.72 9.55 5.43
N LEU A 8 -1.44 9.32 4.34
CA LEU A 8 -2.90 9.13 4.34
C LEU A 8 -3.29 8.22 3.18
N PRO A 9 -3.87 7.04 3.46
CA PRO A 9 -4.39 6.17 2.40
C PRO A 9 -5.43 6.87 1.54
N VAL A 10 -5.50 6.56 0.24
CA VAL A 10 -6.56 7.10 -0.63
C VAL A 10 -7.94 6.74 -0.10
N ALA A 11 -8.13 5.50 0.39
CA ALA A 11 -9.38 5.05 1.00
C ALA A 11 -9.82 5.92 2.20
N SER A 12 -8.84 6.53 2.90
CA SER A 12 -9.09 7.37 4.08
C SER A 12 -9.40 8.84 3.77
N LEU A 13 -9.40 9.24 2.50
CA LEU A 13 -9.85 10.57 2.11
C LEU A 13 -11.35 10.75 2.35
N PRO A 14 -11.82 11.98 2.62
CA PRO A 14 -13.26 12.27 2.57
C PRO A 14 -13.81 12.00 1.16
N SER A 15 -15.07 11.60 1.08
CA SER A 15 -15.81 11.56 -0.19
C SER A 15 -17.31 11.41 0.06
N ARG A 16 -18.11 11.71 -0.94
CA ARG A 16 -19.58 11.60 -0.88
C ARG A 16 -20.06 10.14 -0.79
N TYR A 17 -19.35 9.19 -1.41
CA TYR A 17 -19.83 7.84 -1.63
C TYR A 17 -19.06 6.77 -0.83
N GLY A 18 -18.90 7.01 0.47
CA GLY A 18 -18.56 6.01 1.49
C GLY A 18 -17.11 5.55 1.58
N ILE A 19 -16.26 5.86 0.60
CA ILE A 19 -14.83 5.54 0.59
C ILE A 19 -14.05 6.64 -0.10
N GLY A 20 -12.83 6.94 0.38
CA GLY A 20 -11.94 7.87 -0.29
C GLY A 20 -11.62 7.41 -1.71
N CYS A 21 -11.57 8.36 -2.64
CA CYS A 21 -11.33 8.11 -4.06
C CYS A 21 -10.66 9.32 -4.72
N PHE A 22 -10.47 9.28 -6.04
CA PHE A 22 -9.81 10.35 -6.80
C PHE A 22 -10.75 11.55 -7.05
N SER A 23 -11.52 11.90 -6.01
CA SER A 23 -12.52 12.97 -6.03
C SER A 23 -11.88 14.35 -5.79
N LYS A 24 -12.72 15.39 -5.83
CA LYS A 24 -12.30 16.77 -5.52
C LYS A 24 -11.59 16.88 -4.16
N GLU A 25 -11.99 16.07 -3.17
CA GLU A 25 -11.37 16.07 -1.84
C GLU A 25 -9.91 15.57 -1.88
N ALA A 26 -9.56 14.70 -2.83
CA ALA A 26 -8.17 14.31 -3.06
C ALA A 26 -7.33 15.47 -3.61
N TYR A 27 -7.88 16.28 -4.51
CA TYR A 27 -7.23 17.49 -5.01
C TYR A 27 -7.11 18.56 -3.91
N GLU A 28 -8.17 18.75 -3.11
CA GLU A 28 -8.14 19.65 -1.95
C GLU A 28 -7.09 19.20 -0.92
N PHE A 29 -6.91 17.90 -0.71
CA PHE A 29 -5.86 17.37 0.15
C PHE A 29 -4.45 17.73 -0.37
N VAL A 30 -4.23 17.61 -1.68
CA VAL A 30 -2.98 18.06 -2.33
C VAL A 30 -2.75 19.56 -2.13
N ASP A 31 -3.78 20.39 -2.27
CA ASP A 31 -3.67 21.83 -2.01
C ASP A 31 -3.27 22.11 -0.55
N ARG A 32 -3.85 21.36 0.41
CA ARG A 32 -3.46 21.48 1.82
C ARG A 32 -2.04 21.01 2.10
N LEU A 33 -1.55 20.00 1.39
CA LEU A 33 -0.15 19.57 1.50
C LEU A 33 0.81 20.68 1.02
N GLU A 34 0.49 21.34 -0.10
CA GLU A 34 1.25 22.50 -0.59
C GLU A 34 1.26 23.62 0.43
N GLU A 35 0.09 24.03 0.97
CA GLU A 35 -0.05 25.04 2.00
C GLU A 35 0.74 24.68 3.29
N ALA A 36 0.78 23.39 3.63
CA ALA A 36 1.53 22.86 4.78
C ALA A 36 3.04 22.73 4.51
N GLY A 37 3.52 23.10 3.33
CA GLY A 37 4.93 23.04 2.97
C GLY A 37 5.48 21.62 2.85
N GLN A 38 4.61 20.64 2.61
CA GLN A 38 5.00 19.24 2.43
C GLN A 38 5.54 19.00 1.03
N SER A 39 6.37 17.96 0.89
CA SER A 39 6.94 17.55 -0.40
C SER A 39 6.45 16.17 -0.83
N TYR A 40 5.83 15.41 0.08
CA TYR A 40 5.41 14.04 -0.17
C TYR A 40 4.01 13.76 0.40
N TRP A 41 3.26 12.98 -0.36
CA TRP A 41 2.07 12.26 0.08
C TRP A 41 2.34 10.77 0.01
N GLN A 42 2.36 10.08 1.15
CA GLN A 42 2.47 8.64 1.20
C GLN A 42 1.10 8.00 1.26
N ILE A 43 0.89 7.03 0.38
CA ILE A 43 -0.33 6.24 0.28
C ILE A 43 -0.02 4.75 0.49
N LEU A 44 -1.07 3.93 0.62
CA LEU A 44 -0.98 2.48 0.66
C LEU A 44 -1.14 1.88 -0.75
N PRO A 45 -0.90 0.57 -0.96
CA PRO A 45 -1.05 -0.07 -2.26
C PRO A 45 -2.42 0.22 -2.88
N LEU A 46 -2.44 0.51 -4.18
CA LEU A 46 -3.66 0.90 -4.92
C LEU A 46 -4.36 -0.28 -5.61
N GLY A 47 -3.92 -1.52 -5.37
CA GLY A 47 -4.48 -2.71 -6.01
C GLY A 47 -5.90 -3.06 -5.54
N PRO A 48 -6.65 -3.82 -6.36
CA PRO A 48 -7.97 -4.31 -5.97
C PRO A 48 -7.86 -5.26 -4.78
N THR A 49 -8.76 -5.09 -3.81
CA THR A 49 -8.76 -5.86 -2.57
C THR A 49 -9.77 -7.01 -2.63
N GLY A 50 -9.41 -8.12 -1.96
CA GLY A 50 -10.30 -9.25 -1.75
C GLY A 50 -10.95 -9.25 -0.37
N TYR A 51 -11.32 -10.43 0.10
CA TYR A 51 -11.86 -10.63 1.43
C TYR A 51 -10.85 -10.15 2.51
N GLY A 52 -11.34 -9.37 3.46
CA GLY A 52 -10.54 -8.75 4.53
C GLY A 52 -10.01 -7.35 4.20
N ASP A 53 -10.27 -6.85 3.00
CA ASP A 53 -10.06 -5.45 2.54
C ASP A 53 -8.61 -4.95 2.64
N SER A 54 -7.64 -5.86 2.87
CA SER A 54 -6.23 -5.51 2.98
C SER A 54 -5.65 -5.08 1.62
N PRO A 55 -5.05 -3.89 1.51
CA PRO A 55 -4.39 -3.47 0.29
C PRO A 55 -3.12 -4.29 -0.02
N TYR A 56 -2.62 -5.07 0.94
CA TYR A 56 -1.47 -5.97 0.77
C TYR A 56 -1.85 -7.38 0.26
N GLN A 57 -3.16 -7.66 0.13
CA GLN A 57 -3.69 -8.91 -0.43
C GLN A 57 -4.55 -8.59 -1.65
N SER A 58 -3.89 -8.39 -2.79
CA SER A 58 -4.53 -7.94 -4.01
C SER A 58 -4.71 -9.07 -5.02
N PHE A 59 -5.78 -9.01 -5.81
CA PHE A 59 -6.00 -9.90 -6.96
C PHE A 59 -5.02 -9.67 -8.12
N SER A 60 -4.26 -8.57 -8.10
CA SER A 60 -3.23 -8.27 -9.09
C SER A 60 -2.23 -7.26 -8.55
N THR A 61 -0.95 -7.45 -8.85
CA THR A 61 0.12 -6.48 -8.55
C THR A 61 0.16 -5.31 -9.56
N PHE A 62 -0.61 -5.39 -10.65
CA PHE A 62 -0.65 -4.38 -11.72
C PHE A 62 -1.95 -3.57 -11.74
N ALA A 63 -3.07 -4.19 -11.38
CA ALA A 63 -4.38 -3.57 -11.48
C ALA A 63 -4.61 -2.54 -10.36
N GLY A 64 -5.45 -1.54 -10.66
CA GLY A 64 -5.94 -0.57 -9.69
C GLY A 64 -7.28 -0.95 -9.08
N ASN A 65 -7.53 -0.48 -7.85
CA ASN A 65 -8.77 -0.74 -7.12
C ASN A 65 -9.93 0.10 -7.68
N PRO A 66 -10.99 -0.51 -8.23
CA PRO A 66 -12.14 0.21 -8.77
C PRO A 66 -12.87 1.09 -7.72
N TYR A 67 -12.66 0.84 -6.44
CA TYR A 67 -13.24 1.67 -5.38
C TYR A 67 -12.72 3.12 -5.41
N PHE A 68 -11.54 3.35 -5.97
CA PHE A 68 -10.93 4.68 -6.05
C PHE A 68 -11.38 5.50 -7.26
N ILE A 69 -12.17 4.92 -8.17
CA ILE A 69 -12.77 5.67 -9.29
C ILE A 69 -13.78 6.66 -8.71
N ASP A 70 -13.62 7.94 -8.99
CA ASP A 70 -14.57 8.98 -8.56
C ASP A 70 -15.84 8.94 -9.39
N LEU A 71 -16.98 8.74 -8.72
CA LEU A 71 -18.30 8.70 -9.36
C LEU A 71 -18.79 10.07 -9.79
N GLU A 72 -18.44 11.15 -9.08
CA GLU A 72 -18.81 12.51 -9.48
C GLU A 72 -18.14 12.91 -10.80
N THR A 73 -16.92 12.43 -11.05
CA THR A 73 -16.25 12.60 -12.34
C THR A 73 -16.99 11.85 -13.46
N LEU A 74 -17.46 10.62 -13.20
CA LEU A 74 -18.27 9.88 -14.18
C LEU A 74 -19.62 10.55 -14.46
N VAL A 75 -20.21 11.21 -13.48
CA VAL A 75 -21.42 12.05 -13.68
C VAL A 75 -21.11 13.24 -14.58
N LYS A 76 -20.01 13.96 -14.34
CA LYS A 76 -19.57 15.09 -15.19
C LYS A 76 -19.28 14.66 -16.63
N GLU A 77 -18.78 13.45 -16.81
CA GLU A 77 -18.50 12.85 -18.13
C GLU A 77 -19.79 12.30 -18.83
N GLY A 78 -20.96 12.34 -18.15
CA GLY A 78 -22.22 11.86 -18.70
C GLY A 78 -22.39 10.34 -18.69
N LEU A 79 -21.50 9.61 -17.99
CA LEU A 79 -21.57 8.16 -17.85
C LEU A 79 -22.51 7.71 -16.73
N LEU A 80 -22.77 8.59 -15.76
CA LEU A 80 -23.72 8.38 -14.65
C LEU A 80 -24.61 9.61 -14.45
N THR A 81 -25.66 9.45 -13.65
CA THR A 81 -26.40 10.56 -13.08
C THR A 81 -26.24 10.57 -11.55
N GLU A 82 -26.47 11.74 -10.92
CA GLU A 82 -26.42 11.83 -9.45
C GLU A 82 -27.48 10.92 -8.80
N GLU A 83 -28.68 10.86 -9.38
CA GLU A 83 -29.78 10.03 -8.88
C GLU A 83 -29.41 8.53 -8.89
N GLU A 84 -28.65 8.07 -9.88
CA GLU A 84 -28.18 6.68 -9.93
C GLU A 84 -27.19 6.37 -8.83
N CYS A 85 -26.31 7.32 -8.53
CA CYS A 85 -25.37 7.19 -7.43
C CYS A 85 -26.08 7.25 -6.07
N ASP A 86 -26.98 8.23 -5.88
CA ASP A 86 -27.72 8.44 -4.63
C ASP A 86 -28.74 7.32 -4.33
N ALA A 87 -29.16 6.57 -5.33
CA ALA A 87 -30.02 5.39 -5.17
C ALA A 87 -29.29 4.16 -4.58
N CYS A 88 -27.97 4.22 -4.42
CA CYS A 88 -27.16 3.14 -3.85
C CYS A 88 -26.76 3.45 -2.41
N ASP A 89 -26.67 2.41 -1.59
CA ASP A 89 -26.22 2.52 -0.20
C ASP A 89 -24.71 2.29 -0.11
N PHE A 90 -23.94 3.34 0.16
CA PHE A 90 -22.49 3.31 0.37
C PHE A 90 -22.09 3.38 1.85
N GLY A 91 -23.04 3.27 2.77
CA GLY A 91 -22.85 3.52 4.18
C GLY A 91 -23.13 4.98 4.56
N ASP A 92 -23.48 5.18 5.81
CA ASP A 92 -23.85 6.47 6.40
C ASP A 92 -22.81 7.03 7.37
N ASN A 93 -21.77 6.24 7.68
CA ASN A 93 -20.69 6.67 8.54
C ASN A 93 -19.61 7.41 7.73
N ALA A 94 -19.41 8.69 8.02
CA ALA A 94 -18.40 9.49 7.34
C ALA A 94 -16.97 9.14 7.77
N GLU A 95 -16.79 8.57 8.97
CA GLU A 95 -15.49 8.29 9.58
C GLU A 95 -14.99 6.87 9.34
N TYR A 96 -15.88 5.92 9.02
CA TYR A 96 -15.52 4.53 8.80
C TYR A 96 -16.16 3.96 7.54
N ILE A 97 -15.36 3.25 6.75
CA ILE A 97 -15.80 2.58 5.54
C ILE A 97 -16.63 1.33 5.90
N ASP A 98 -17.79 1.20 5.27
CA ASP A 98 -18.57 -0.04 5.22
C ASP A 98 -18.26 -0.78 3.91
N TYR A 99 -17.25 -1.65 3.94
CA TYR A 99 -16.78 -2.35 2.75
C TYR A 99 -17.83 -3.25 2.11
N GLU A 100 -18.74 -3.84 2.89
CA GLU A 100 -19.84 -4.64 2.34
C GLU A 100 -20.76 -3.78 1.45
N LYS A 101 -21.17 -2.61 1.95
CA LYS A 101 -21.99 -1.67 1.19
C LYS A 101 -21.24 -1.09 -0.01
N ILE A 102 -19.94 -0.80 0.14
CA ILE A 102 -19.10 -0.37 -0.98
C ILE A 102 -19.07 -1.44 -2.07
N TYR A 103 -18.80 -2.68 -1.72
CA TYR A 103 -18.78 -3.80 -2.68
C TYR A 103 -20.10 -3.94 -3.42
N LEU A 104 -21.22 -4.01 -2.70
CA LEU A 104 -22.56 -4.20 -3.28
C LEU A 104 -23.02 -3.03 -4.17
N SER A 105 -22.60 -1.81 -3.84
CA SER A 105 -23.06 -0.61 -4.52
C SER A 105 -22.14 -0.16 -5.64
N ARG A 106 -20.81 -0.21 -5.44
CA ARG A 106 -19.82 0.36 -6.37
C ARG A 106 -19.85 -0.32 -7.73
N PHE A 107 -19.80 -1.65 -7.74
CA PHE A 107 -19.83 -2.40 -9.00
C PHE A 107 -21.15 -2.24 -9.76
N LYS A 108 -22.26 -2.14 -9.03
CA LYS A 108 -23.60 -1.87 -9.63
C LYS A 108 -23.61 -0.52 -10.36
N VAL A 109 -23.04 0.52 -9.77
CA VAL A 109 -22.99 1.86 -10.39
C VAL A 109 -22.00 1.89 -11.54
N LEU A 110 -20.82 1.29 -11.37
CA LEU A 110 -19.81 1.20 -12.44
C LEU A 110 -20.33 0.42 -13.65
N ARG A 111 -21.17 -0.59 -13.46
CA ARG A 111 -21.83 -1.31 -14.56
C ARG A 111 -22.69 -0.38 -15.40
N LYS A 112 -23.48 0.50 -14.79
CA LYS A 112 -24.28 1.50 -15.52
C LYS A 112 -23.42 2.49 -16.30
N ALA A 113 -22.27 2.89 -15.72
CA ALA A 113 -21.32 3.74 -16.44
C ALA A 113 -20.75 3.01 -17.65
N PHE A 114 -20.41 1.74 -17.51
CA PHE A 114 -19.90 0.91 -18.60
C PHE A 114 -20.90 0.76 -19.75
N GLU A 115 -22.19 0.58 -19.47
CA GLU A 115 -23.26 0.49 -20.49
C GLU A 115 -23.34 1.75 -21.39
N ARG A 116 -22.88 2.91 -20.90
CA ARG A 116 -22.85 4.18 -21.64
C ARG A 116 -21.48 4.54 -22.19
N PHE A 117 -20.47 3.78 -21.78
CA PHE A 117 -19.11 4.02 -22.24
C PHE A 117 -18.96 3.64 -23.71
N ALA A 118 -18.37 4.52 -24.50
CA ALA A 118 -17.96 4.25 -25.88
C ALA A 118 -16.44 4.26 -25.95
N ALA A 119 -15.87 3.13 -26.39
CA ALA A 119 -14.43 3.04 -26.63
C ALA A 119 -14.00 4.06 -27.69
N ASP A 120 -12.83 4.67 -27.45
CA ASP A 120 -12.19 5.61 -28.35
C ASP A 120 -10.70 5.23 -28.54
N ASP A 121 -9.99 5.98 -29.38
CA ASP A 121 -8.57 5.71 -29.66
C ASP A 121 -7.69 5.75 -28.39
N VAL A 122 -8.09 6.52 -27.36
CA VAL A 122 -7.37 6.60 -26.07
C VAL A 122 -7.55 5.33 -25.27
N TYR A 123 -8.77 4.78 -25.26
CA TYR A 123 -9.05 3.50 -24.63
C TYR A 123 -8.33 2.35 -25.35
N ASP A 124 -8.34 2.34 -26.70
CA ASP A 124 -7.67 1.31 -27.48
C ASP A 124 -6.14 1.35 -27.27
N ALA A 125 -5.56 2.53 -27.19
CA ALA A 125 -4.15 2.70 -26.83
C ALA A 125 -3.85 2.17 -25.43
N PHE A 126 -4.70 2.48 -24.42
CA PHE A 126 -4.58 1.96 -23.07
C PHE A 126 -4.60 0.42 -23.05
N VAL A 127 -5.55 -0.22 -23.73
CA VAL A 127 -5.65 -1.68 -23.79
C VAL A 127 -4.40 -2.27 -24.43
N SER A 128 -3.92 -1.69 -25.54
CA SER A 128 -2.70 -2.13 -26.21
C SER A 128 -1.45 -2.01 -25.33
N GLU A 129 -1.26 -0.86 -24.69
CA GLU A 129 -0.08 -0.59 -23.85
C GLU A 129 -0.03 -1.46 -22.58
N ASN A 130 -1.17 -1.87 -22.06
CA ASN A 130 -1.30 -2.64 -20.82
C ASN A 130 -1.64 -4.13 -21.07
N GLY A 131 -1.69 -4.58 -22.31
CA GLY A 131 -2.08 -5.94 -22.68
C GLY A 131 -1.28 -7.04 -21.96
N TYR A 132 -0.02 -6.76 -21.58
CA TYR A 132 0.86 -7.71 -20.91
C TYR A 132 0.39 -8.16 -19.51
N TRP A 133 -0.55 -7.44 -18.89
CA TRP A 133 -1.17 -7.83 -17.63
C TRP A 133 -2.71 -7.75 -17.69
N LEU A 134 -3.24 -6.78 -18.43
CA LEU A 134 -4.67 -6.45 -18.43
C LEU A 134 -5.53 -7.58 -19.00
N GLU A 135 -5.04 -8.29 -20.02
CA GLU A 135 -5.75 -9.41 -20.62
C GLU A 135 -5.95 -10.58 -19.64
N ASP A 136 -4.88 -10.96 -18.95
CA ASP A 136 -4.95 -12.03 -17.95
C ASP A 136 -5.74 -11.60 -16.71
N TYR A 137 -5.58 -10.37 -16.25
CA TYR A 137 -6.35 -9.84 -15.12
C TYR A 137 -7.86 -9.81 -15.41
N ALA A 138 -8.26 -9.25 -16.55
CA ALA A 138 -9.68 -9.13 -16.88
C ALA A 138 -10.33 -10.52 -17.08
N LEU A 139 -9.63 -11.44 -17.72
CA LEU A 139 -10.09 -12.82 -17.87
C LEU A 139 -10.18 -13.54 -16.52
N TYR A 140 -9.15 -13.41 -15.65
CA TYR A 140 -9.13 -13.98 -14.31
C TYR A 140 -10.33 -13.52 -13.49
N MET A 141 -10.59 -12.21 -13.43
CA MET A 141 -11.70 -11.65 -12.67
C MET A 141 -13.05 -12.08 -13.23
N ALA A 142 -13.21 -12.10 -14.55
CA ALA A 142 -14.45 -12.55 -15.19
C ALA A 142 -14.74 -14.04 -14.91
N ILE A 143 -13.74 -14.92 -14.97
CA ILE A 143 -13.87 -16.33 -14.61
C ILE A 143 -14.20 -16.48 -13.12
N LYS A 144 -13.49 -15.74 -12.26
CA LYS A 144 -13.69 -15.76 -10.80
C LYS A 144 -15.13 -15.40 -10.44
N ASP A 145 -15.67 -14.35 -11.02
CA ASP A 145 -17.08 -13.95 -10.81
C ASP A 145 -18.05 -15.02 -11.32
N ALA A 146 -17.83 -15.57 -12.50
CA ALA A 146 -18.67 -16.62 -13.08
C ALA A 146 -18.67 -17.91 -12.23
N LEU A 147 -17.61 -18.16 -11.48
CA LEU A 147 -17.48 -19.32 -10.58
C LEU A 147 -17.80 -18.97 -9.09
N GLY A 148 -18.45 -17.81 -8.84
CA GLY A 148 -18.92 -17.45 -7.50
C GLY A 148 -17.82 -17.00 -6.54
N GLY A 149 -16.69 -16.51 -7.05
CA GLY A 149 -15.61 -15.93 -6.26
C GLY A 149 -14.63 -16.92 -5.63
N ILE A 150 -14.73 -18.23 -5.93
CA ILE A 150 -13.81 -19.25 -5.43
C ILE A 150 -12.38 -19.01 -5.92
N SER A 151 -11.40 -19.51 -5.15
CA SER A 151 -9.99 -19.43 -5.52
C SER A 151 -9.71 -20.13 -6.85
N TRP A 152 -8.80 -19.60 -7.65
CA TRP A 152 -8.42 -20.24 -8.92
C TRP A 152 -7.87 -21.66 -8.73
N SER A 153 -7.31 -21.97 -7.58
CA SER A 153 -6.84 -23.32 -7.26
C SER A 153 -7.98 -24.37 -7.18
N GLU A 154 -9.21 -23.91 -7.01
CA GLU A 154 -10.42 -24.73 -6.95
C GLU A 154 -11.20 -24.74 -8.29
N TRP A 155 -10.72 -24.02 -9.31
CA TRP A 155 -11.36 -24.00 -10.62
C TRP A 155 -11.27 -25.38 -11.32
N PRO A 156 -12.14 -25.65 -12.31
CA PRO A 156 -11.97 -26.80 -13.20
C PRO A 156 -10.56 -26.88 -13.76
N ALA A 157 -10.02 -28.10 -13.88
CA ALA A 157 -8.61 -28.34 -14.21
C ALA A 157 -8.17 -27.58 -15.48
N GLU A 158 -9.00 -27.60 -16.51
CA GLU A 158 -8.72 -26.92 -17.77
C GLU A 158 -8.58 -25.41 -17.67
N LEU A 159 -9.25 -24.78 -16.70
CA LEU A 159 -9.11 -23.35 -16.41
C LEU A 159 -7.96 -23.07 -15.46
N LYS A 160 -7.79 -23.92 -14.43
CA LYS A 160 -6.68 -23.84 -13.49
C LYS A 160 -5.34 -23.98 -14.20
N ASP A 161 -5.23 -24.96 -15.10
CA ASP A 161 -4.01 -25.27 -15.85
C ASP A 161 -3.87 -24.45 -17.14
N ARG A 162 -4.81 -23.51 -17.36
CA ARG A 162 -4.79 -22.54 -18.47
C ARG A 162 -4.78 -23.22 -19.86
N GLU A 163 -5.57 -24.27 -20.05
CA GLU A 163 -5.72 -24.88 -21.37
C GLU A 163 -6.27 -23.87 -22.38
N GLU A 164 -5.54 -23.65 -23.47
CA GLU A 164 -5.86 -22.57 -24.44
C GLU A 164 -7.28 -22.68 -25.01
N ALA A 165 -7.76 -23.90 -25.27
CA ALA A 165 -9.13 -24.13 -25.78
C ALA A 165 -10.19 -23.67 -24.76
N ALA A 166 -10.01 -24.02 -23.47
CA ALA A 166 -10.91 -23.62 -22.40
C ALA A 166 -10.86 -22.07 -22.14
N LEU A 167 -9.67 -21.51 -22.22
CA LEU A 167 -9.53 -20.03 -22.08
C LEU A 167 -10.19 -19.29 -23.25
N ASN A 168 -10.05 -19.78 -24.50
CA ASN A 168 -10.69 -19.16 -25.65
C ASN A 168 -12.21 -19.25 -25.56
N GLN A 169 -12.73 -20.37 -25.11
CA GLN A 169 -14.16 -20.53 -24.85
C GLN A 169 -14.63 -19.49 -23.78
N LYS A 170 -13.88 -19.33 -22.69
CA LYS A 170 -14.23 -18.35 -21.66
C LYS A 170 -14.10 -16.90 -22.15
N ARG A 171 -13.13 -16.58 -23.00
CA ARG A 171 -13.03 -15.25 -23.63
C ARG A 171 -14.27 -14.92 -24.48
N GLU A 172 -14.84 -15.89 -25.18
CA GLU A 172 -16.08 -15.70 -25.94
C GLU A 172 -17.30 -15.60 -25.02
N GLU A 173 -17.44 -16.54 -24.06
CA GLU A 173 -18.58 -16.59 -23.13
C GLU A 173 -18.66 -15.36 -22.22
N LEU A 174 -17.53 -14.81 -21.79
CA LEU A 174 -17.42 -13.74 -20.79
C LEU A 174 -16.92 -12.41 -21.40
N ALA A 175 -17.07 -12.23 -22.71
CA ALA A 175 -16.53 -11.06 -23.42
C ALA A 175 -16.99 -9.72 -22.80
N GLU A 176 -18.24 -9.63 -22.37
CA GLU A 176 -18.80 -8.42 -21.74
C GLU A 176 -18.20 -8.17 -20.37
N GLU A 177 -18.02 -9.22 -19.54
CA GLU A 177 -17.39 -9.10 -18.21
C GLU A 177 -15.92 -8.70 -18.33
N ILE A 178 -15.20 -9.29 -19.27
CA ILE A 178 -13.82 -8.95 -19.58
C ILE A 178 -13.72 -7.47 -19.98
N ALA A 179 -14.60 -7.00 -20.85
CA ALA A 179 -14.67 -5.60 -21.26
C ALA A 179 -14.99 -4.67 -20.09
N PHE A 180 -15.86 -5.10 -19.16
CA PHE A 180 -16.17 -4.35 -17.95
C PHE A 180 -14.96 -4.19 -17.02
N TYR A 181 -14.17 -5.23 -16.82
CA TYR A 181 -12.93 -5.12 -16.04
C TYR A 181 -11.89 -4.23 -16.72
N LYS A 182 -11.74 -4.30 -18.04
CA LYS A 182 -10.87 -3.39 -18.80
C LYS A 182 -11.31 -1.93 -18.67
N PHE A 183 -12.62 -1.66 -18.76
CA PHE A 183 -13.20 -0.34 -18.53
C PHE A 183 -12.88 0.21 -17.16
N GLN A 184 -13.03 -0.59 -16.09
CA GLN A 184 -12.69 -0.18 -14.73
C GLN A 184 -11.22 0.24 -14.62
N GLN A 185 -10.31 -0.55 -15.20
CA GLN A 185 -8.88 -0.25 -15.17
C GLN A 185 -8.53 1.01 -15.97
N PHE A 186 -9.21 1.23 -17.09
CA PHE A 186 -9.07 2.46 -17.86
C PHE A 186 -9.49 3.69 -17.06
N MET A 187 -10.67 3.67 -16.43
CA MET A 187 -11.18 4.78 -15.61
C MET A 187 -10.28 5.04 -14.40
N PHE A 188 -9.85 3.97 -13.71
CA PHE A 188 -8.90 4.09 -12.61
C PHE A 188 -7.63 4.82 -13.05
N LEU A 189 -6.98 4.33 -14.11
CA LEU A 189 -5.68 4.88 -14.52
C LEU A 189 -5.80 6.31 -15.08
N LYS A 190 -6.89 6.61 -15.79
CA LYS A 190 -7.20 7.96 -16.30
C LYS A 190 -7.28 8.96 -15.14
N GLN A 191 -8.06 8.65 -14.12
CA GLN A 191 -8.26 9.53 -12.96
C GLN A 191 -7.00 9.61 -12.08
N TRP A 192 -6.33 8.48 -11.85
CA TRP A 192 -5.09 8.46 -11.07
C TRP A 192 -3.98 9.30 -11.72
N LYS A 193 -3.76 9.14 -13.01
CA LYS A 193 -2.76 9.95 -13.75
C LYS A 193 -3.04 11.44 -13.64
N ALA A 194 -4.31 11.84 -13.70
CA ALA A 194 -4.70 13.25 -13.56
C ALA A 194 -4.39 13.78 -12.15
N LEU A 195 -4.75 13.03 -11.10
CA LEU A 195 -4.48 13.42 -9.71
C LEU A 195 -2.97 13.46 -9.42
N LYS A 196 -2.21 12.45 -9.87
CA LYS A 196 -0.75 12.42 -9.71
C LYS A 196 -0.08 13.59 -10.42
N ALA A 197 -0.49 13.90 -11.65
CA ALA A 197 0.03 15.06 -12.38
C ALA A 197 -0.24 16.36 -11.63
N TYR A 198 -1.46 16.55 -11.11
CA TYR A 198 -1.80 17.70 -10.29
C TYR A 198 -0.93 17.80 -9.04
N ALA A 199 -0.72 16.69 -8.31
CA ALA A 199 0.15 16.66 -7.14
C ALA A 199 1.59 17.07 -7.51
N ASN A 200 2.12 16.52 -8.62
CA ASN A 200 3.48 16.84 -9.08
C ASN A 200 3.60 18.32 -9.52
N GLU A 201 2.59 18.91 -10.16
CA GLU A 201 2.55 20.35 -10.50
C GLU A 201 2.61 21.24 -9.26
N LYS A 202 2.05 20.77 -8.13
CA LYS A 202 2.12 21.42 -6.83
C LYS A 202 3.42 21.12 -6.05
N GLY A 203 4.35 20.38 -6.65
CA GLY A 203 5.60 19.98 -6.01
C GLY A 203 5.45 18.83 -5.00
N ILE A 204 4.30 18.18 -4.98
CA ILE A 204 4.03 17.02 -4.11
C ILE A 204 4.34 15.73 -4.88
N ARG A 205 5.27 14.94 -4.37
CA ARG A 205 5.61 13.62 -4.88
C ARG A 205 4.81 12.55 -4.15
N ILE A 206 4.40 11.52 -4.88
CA ILE A 206 3.65 10.40 -4.32
C ILE A 206 4.61 9.29 -3.90
N ILE A 207 4.56 8.89 -2.63
CA ILE A 207 5.18 7.66 -2.15
C ILE A 207 4.10 6.58 -2.20
N GLY A 208 4.26 5.63 -3.12
CA GLY A 208 3.45 4.41 -3.17
C GLY A 208 4.03 3.31 -2.31
N ASP A 209 3.31 2.21 -2.22
CA ASP A 209 3.68 1.05 -1.43
C ASP A 209 3.41 -0.24 -2.22
N ILE A 210 4.30 -1.21 -2.11
CA ILE A 210 4.11 -2.54 -2.67
C ILE A 210 4.57 -3.61 -1.67
N PRO A 211 3.77 -4.67 -1.46
CA PRO A 211 4.27 -5.83 -0.73
C PRO A 211 5.29 -6.59 -1.59
N ILE A 212 6.31 -7.17 -0.95
CA ILE A 212 7.25 -8.06 -1.66
C ILE A 212 6.50 -9.23 -2.30
N TYR A 213 5.59 -9.86 -1.56
CA TYR A 213 4.81 -11.00 -2.05
C TYR A 213 3.51 -10.58 -2.73
N VAL A 214 2.96 -11.50 -3.53
CA VAL A 214 1.62 -11.38 -4.11
C VAL A 214 0.65 -12.33 -3.39
N ALA A 215 -0.65 -12.09 -3.48
CA ALA A 215 -1.64 -13.01 -2.96
C ALA A 215 -1.64 -14.31 -3.76
N PHE A 216 -1.88 -15.46 -3.09
CA PHE A 216 -2.04 -16.73 -3.78
C PHE A 216 -3.23 -16.71 -4.74
N ASP A 217 -4.36 -16.20 -4.28
CA ASP A 217 -5.56 -16.06 -5.12
C ASP A 217 -5.49 -14.75 -5.90
N SER A 218 -4.67 -14.73 -6.96
CA SER A 218 -4.42 -13.57 -7.81
C SER A 218 -4.22 -13.95 -9.28
N ALA A 219 -4.44 -12.99 -10.15
CA ALA A 219 -4.13 -13.12 -11.57
C ALA A 219 -2.62 -13.38 -11.80
N ASP A 220 -1.75 -12.84 -10.93
CA ASP A 220 -0.30 -13.00 -11.05
C ASP A 220 0.12 -14.46 -10.92
N THR A 221 -0.38 -15.15 -9.91
CA THR A 221 -0.06 -16.56 -9.64
C THR A 221 -0.73 -17.49 -10.64
N TRP A 222 -1.99 -17.22 -11.02
CA TRP A 222 -2.71 -18.01 -12.03
C TRP A 222 -2.08 -17.87 -13.40
N ALA A 223 -1.71 -16.65 -13.81
CA ALA A 223 -1.13 -16.41 -15.13
C ALA A 223 0.32 -16.89 -15.24
N ASN A 224 1.08 -16.86 -14.14
CA ASN A 224 2.51 -17.10 -14.14
C ASN A 224 2.96 -18.07 -13.02
N PRO A 225 2.39 -19.26 -12.88
CA PRO A 225 2.69 -20.20 -11.79
C PRO A 225 4.18 -20.59 -11.74
N VAL A 226 4.89 -20.56 -12.85
CA VAL A 226 6.32 -20.86 -12.96
C VAL A 226 7.22 -19.93 -12.14
N LEU A 227 6.72 -18.73 -11.78
CA LEU A 227 7.43 -17.75 -10.97
C LEU A 227 7.51 -18.12 -9.49
N PHE A 228 6.68 -19.08 -9.05
CA PHE A 228 6.47 -19.40 -7.64
C PHE A 228 6.91 -20.84 -7.32
N GLN A 229 7.12 -21.10 -6.03
CA GLN A 229 7.45 -22.44 -5.53
C GLN A 229 6.19 -23.32 -5.42
N PHE A 230 5.62 -23.67 -6.56
CA PHE A 230 4.45 -24.54 -6.66
C PHE A 230 4.85 -25.99 -6.95
N ASP A 231 3.98 -26.92 -6.55
CA ASP A 231 4.05 -28.34 -6.95
C ASP A 231 3.41 -28.57 -8.34
N GLU A 232 3.24 -29.84 -8.72
CA GLU A 232 2.67 -30.24 -10.01
C GLU A 232 1.18 -29.90 -10.14
N ASP A 233 0.48 -29.73 -9.01
CA ASP A 233 -0.94 -29.38 -8.95
C ASP A 233 -1.15 -27.85 -8.78
N ASN A 234 -0.10 -27.06 -8.93
CA ASN A 234 -0.08 -25.62 -8.72
C ASN A 234 -0.44 -25.20 -7.27
N GLN A 235 -0.17 -26.06 -6.28
CA GLN A 235 -0.28 -25.70 -4.88
C GLN A 235 1.06 -25.19 -4.35
N PRO A 236 1.07 -24.22 -3.41
CA PRO A 236 2.31 -23.78 -2.77
C PRO A 236 3.00 -24.94 -2.05
N LYS A 237 4.31 -25.08 -2.22
CA LYS A 237 5.14 -26.00 -1.40
C LYS A 237 5.36 -25.42 -0.01
N ALA A 238 5.55 -24.12 0.04
CA ALA A 238 5.71 -23.32 1.23
C ALA A 238 5.13 -21.93 1.02
N VAL A 239 4.90 -21.21 2.11
CA VAL A 239 4.35 -19.86 2.12
C VAL A 239 5.18 -18.93 2.98
N ALA A 240 5.02 -17.63 2.74
CA ALA A 240 5.71 -16.58 3.45
C ALA A 240 5.13 -16.34 4.86
N GLY A 241 5.98 -15.81 5.73
CA GLY A 241 5.62 -15.35 7.07
C GLY A 241 6.83 -14.81 7.82
N CYS A 242 6.70 -14.73 9.15
CA CYS A 242 7.77 -14.39 10.06
C CYS A 242 7.89 -15.43 11.18
N PRO A 243 9.11 -15.67 11.70
CA PRO A 243 9.30 -16.59 12.81
C PRO A 243 8.61 -16.09 14.08
N PRO A 244 8.41 -16.99 15.08
CA PRO A 244 8.07 -16.59 16.44
C PRO A 244 9.03 -15.54 17.00
N ASP A 245 8.48 -14.51 17.63
CA ASP A 245 9.21 -13.42 18.26
C ASP A 245 8.52 -12.96 19.56
N ALA A 246 8.99 -11.84 20.14
CA ALA A 246 8.43 -11.26 21.35
C ALA A 246 6.98 -10.74 21.16
N PHE A 247 6.57 -10.46 19.92
CA PHE A 247 5.23 -9.94 19.59
C PHE A 247 4.26 -11.05 19.22
N SER A 248 4.75 -12.18 18.69
CA SER A 248 3.95 -13.33 18.28
C SER A 248 4.63 -14.64 18.66
N ALA A 249 4.14 -15.33 19.68
CA ALA A 249 4.69 -16.59 20.16
C ALA A 249 4.67 -17.73 19.13
N THR A 250 3.79 -17.67 18.13
CA THR A 250 3.66 -18.65 17.03
C THR A 250 4.16 -18.12 15.70
N GLY A 251 4.72 -16.91 15.69
CA GLY A 251 5.10 -16.19 14.47
C GLY A 251 3.89 -15.70 13.69
N GLN A 252 4.14 -15.21 12.48
CA GLN A 252 3.10 -14.74 11.56
C GLN A 252 3.08 -15.61 10.31
N LEU A 253 1.93 -16.18 9.99
CA LEU A 253 1.70 -16.95 8.78
C LEU A 253 0.91 -16.06 7.79
N TRP A 254 1.58 -15.53 6.77
CA TRP A 254 0.94 -14.62 5.81
C TRP A 254 0.25 -15.36 4.66
N GLY A 255 0.69 -16.58 4.34
CA GLY A 255 0.07 -17.43 3.33
C GLY A 255 0.40 -17.06 1.87
N ASN A 256 1.22 -16.04 1.64
CA ASN A 256 1.64 -15.68 0.29
C ASN A 256 2.60 -16.71 -0.28
N PRO A 257 2.51 -17.06 -1.58
CA PRO A 257 3.45 -17.98 -2.21
C PRO A 257 4.85 -17.38 -2.29
N LEU A 258 5.86 -18.26 -2.19
CA LEU A 258 7.27 -17.88 -2.30
C LEU A 258 7.72 -17.87 -3.76
N TYR A 259 8.62 -16.94 -4.10
CA TYR A 259 9.19 -16.86 -5.44
C TYR A 259 10.19 -17.97 -5.71
N LYS A 260 10.22 -18.46 -6.94
CA LYS A 260 11.23 -19.38 -7.45
C LYS A 260 12.42 -18.58 -7.97
N TRP A 261 13.28 -18.09 -7.06
CA TRP A 261 14.33 -17.14 -7.37
C TRP A 261 15.33 -17.61 -8.43
N ASP A 262 15.63 -18.92 -8.50
CA ASP A 262 16.48 -19.47 -9.56
C ASP A 262 15.86 -19.26 -10.95
N TYR A 263 14.54 -19.42 -11.08
CA TYR A 263 13.85 -19.16 -12.33
C TYR A 263 13.87 -17.65 -12.66
N HIS A 264 13.59 -16.78 -11.68
CA HIS A 264 13.66 -15.33 -11.87
C HIS A 264 15.06 -14.90 -12.33
N LYS A 265 16.11 -15.43 -11.72
CA LYS A 265 17.49 -15.18 -12.13
C LYS A 265 17.76 -15.66 -13.55
N SER A 266 17.31 -16.87 -13.91
CA SER A 266 17.49 -17.44 -15.25
C SER A 266 16.85 -16.63 -16.37
N THR A 267 15.79 -15.88 -16.05
CA THR A 267 15.08 -14.96 -16.96
C THR A 267 15.55 -13.49 -16.85
N GLY A 268 16.65 -13.24 -16.13
CA GLY A 268 17.15 -11.89 -15.88
C GLY A 268 16.15 -11.02 -15.10
N TYR A 269 15.40 -11.63 -14.18
CA TYR A 269 14.37 -10.98 -13.36
C TYR A 269 13.27 -10.26 -14.16
N ALA A 270 12.95 -10.73 -15.36
CA ALA A 270 12.05 -10.06 -16.29
C ALA A 270 10.72 -9.64 -15.66
N TRP A 271 10.07 -10.51 -14.87
CA TRP A 271 8.80 -10.19 -14.21
C TRP A 271 8.95 -9.09 -13.14
N TRP A 272 10.02 -9.13 -12.34
CA TRP A 272 10.30 -8.09 -11.34
C TRP A 272 10.61 -6.74 -11.98
N LEU A 273 11.37 -6.72 -13.07
CA LEU A 273 11.62 -5.51 -13.85
C LEU A 273 10.32 -4.93 -14.41
N LEU A 274 9.43 -5.79 -14.92
CA LEU A 274 8.13 -5.38 -15.43
C LEU A 274 7.25 -4.80 -14.31
N ARG A 275 7.21 -5.46 -13.14
CA ARG A 275 6.48 -5.00 -11.96
C ARG A 275 6.99 -3.63 -11.51
N LEU A 276 8.28 -3.47 -11.33
CA LEU A 276 8.86 -2.19 -10.89
C LEU A 276 8.68 -1.09 -11.93
N ALA A 277 8.87 -1.38 -13.22
CA ALA A 277 8.63 -0.41 -14.28
C ALA A 277 7.16 0.06 -14.30
N HIS A 278 6.20 -0.83 -14.04
CA HIS A 278 4.79 -0.46 -13.90
C HIS A 278 4.55 0.41 -12.66
N VAL A 279 5.09 0.04 -11.53
CA VAL A 279 4.94 0.74 -10.26
C VAL A 279 5.51 2.17 -10.34
N PHE A 280 6.65 2.39 -10.99
CA PHE A 280 7.21 3.73 -11.19
C PHE A 280 6.46 4.61 -12.22
N LYS A 281 5.52 4.03 -12.98
CA LYS A 281 4.53 4.84 -13.72
C LYS A 281 3.44 5.38 -12.79
N LEU A 282 3.10 4.62 -11.74
CA LEU A 282 2.06 4.99 -10.78
C LEU A 282 2.57 5.95 -9.71
N TYR A 283 3.80 5.80 -9.23
CA TYR A 283 4.35 6.52 -8.08
C TYR A 283 5.67 7.21 -8.44
N ASP A 284 6.06 8.19 -7.63
CA ASP A 284 7.35 8.90 -7.76
C ASP A 284 8.44 8.26 -6.91
N THR A 285 8.05 7.66 -5.78
CA THR A 285 8.90 6.91 -4.86
C THR A 285 8.11 5.68 -4.43
N VAL A 286 8.75 4.56 -4.20
CA VAL A 286 8.09 3.31 -3.82
C VAL A 286 8.67 2.76 -2.52
N ARG A 287 7.82 2.60 -1.50
CA ARG A 287 8.16 1.78 -0.34
C ARG A 287 7.96 0.32 -0.71
N ILE A 288 8.99 -0.47 -0.55
CA ILE A 288 8.89 -1.93 -0.70
C ILE A 288 8.77 -2.54 0.70
N ASP A 289 7.59 -3.07 0.95
CA ASP A 289 7.26 -3.73 2.20
C ASP A 289 8.02 -5.05 2.36
N HIS A 290 8.51 -5.32 3.56
CA HIS A 290 9.31 -6.48 3.91
C HIS A 290 10.57 -6.65 3.05
N PHE A 291 11.34 -5.57 2.87
CA PHE A 291 12.54 -5.54 2.00
C PHE A 291 13.59 -6.59 2.39
N ARG A 292 13.70 -6.95 3.68
CA ARG A 292 14.60 -8.01 4.14
C ARG A 292 14.38 -9.35 3.43
N GLY A 293 13.18 -9.62 2.94
CA GLY A 293 12.83 -10.86 2.22
C GLY A 293 13.62 -11.07 0.92
N PHE A 294 14.30 -10.02 0.41
CA PHE A 294 15.24 -10.17 -0.71
C PHE A 294 16.61 -10.71 -0.28
N ASP A 295 17.01 -10.53 0.98
CA ASP A 295 18.23 -11.19 1.51
C ASP A 295 17.92 -12.60 1.99
N GLU A 296 16.99 -12.68 2.96
CA GLU A 296 16.49 -13.95 3.50
C GLU A 296 14.98 -13.86 3.72
N TYR A 297 14.27 -14.87 3.24
CA TYR A 297 12.85 -14.99 3.43
C TYR A 297 12.50 -16.18 4.31
N TYR A 298 11.42 -16.07 5.10
CA TYR A 298 10.99 -17.13 6.00
C TYR A 298 9.99 -18.04 5.28
N SER A 299 10.36 -19.30 5.14
CA SER A 299 9.64 -20.35 4.41
C SER A 299 8.92 -21.26 5.37
N ILE A 300 7.59 -21.27 5.33
CA ILE A 300 6.72 -22.08 6.20
C ILE A 300 6.08 -23.17 5.35
N PRO A 301 6.15 -24.45 5.74
CA PRO A 301 5.50 -25.54 5.00
C PRO A 301 4.01 -25.24 4.75
N PHE A 302 3.56 -25.40 3.50
CA PHE A 302 2.14 -25.19 3.16
C PHE A 302 1.23 -26.13 3.95
N GLY A 303 0.14 -25.60 4.49
CA GLY A 303 -0.80 -26.34 5.34
C GLY A 303 -0.54 -26.25 6.83
N ASP A 304 0.60 -25.68 7.25
CA ASP A 304 0.85 -25.39 8.67
C ASP A 304 -0.12 -24.29 9.16
N GLN A 305 -0.46 -24.39 10.45
CA GLN A 305 -1.39 -23.44 11.09
C GLN A 305 -0.64 -22.29 11.79
N THR A 306 0.66 -22.44 11.99
CA THR A 306 1.56 -21.48 12.65
C THR A 306 2.87 -21.40 11.91
N ALA A 307 3.68 -20.39 12.22
CA ALA A 307 4.98 -20.17 11.60
C ALA A 307 6.14 -20.92 12.31
N GLU A 308 5.85 -21.71 13.37
CA GLU A 308 6.88 -22.31 14.23
C GLU A 308 7.83 -23.29 13.52
N ARG A 309 7.36 -23.96 12.44
CA ARG A 309 8.17 -24.93 11.69
C ARG A 309 8.85 -24.34 10.46
N GLY A 310 8.77 -23.04 10.30
CA GLY A 310 9.45 -22.35 9.20
C GLY A 310 10.98 -22.32 9.36
N HIS A 311 11.63 -21.94 8.30
CA HIS A 311 13.08 -21.74 8.26
C HIS A 311 13.46 -20.64 7.27
N TRP A 312 14.65 -20.07 7.45
CA TRP A 312 15.17 -19.04 6.57
C TRP A 312 15.79 -19.63 5.30
N GLU A 313 15.47 -19.01 4.15
CA GLU A 313 16.04 -19.31 2.85
C GLU A 313 16.63 -18.04 2.23
N LYS A 314 17.69 -18.20 1.41
CA LYS A 314 18.33 -17.05 0.75
C LYS A 314 17.50 -16.51 -0.41
N GLY A 315 17.33 -15.20 -0.41
CA GLY A 315 16.76 -14.45 -1.52
C GLY A 315 17.78 -14.08 -2.61
N PRO A 316 17.37 -13.26 -3.60
CA PRO A 316 18.21 -12.84 -4.71
C PRO A 316 19.27 -11.81 -4.30
N GLY A 317 19.10 -11.14 -3.17
CA GLY A 317 19.99 -10.09 -2.68
C GLY A 317 20.22 -8.96 -3.69
N MET A 318 21.43 -8.45 -3.71
CA MET A 318 21.85 -7.38 -4.61
C MET A 318 21.86 -7.75 -6.10
N ASP A 319 21.82 -9.04 -6.45
CA ASP A 319 21.77 -9.47 -7.85
C ASP A 319 20.51 -8.92 -8.58
N LEU A 320 19.36 -8.94 -7.88
CA LEU A 320 18.14 -8.30 -8.38
C LEU A 320 18.32 -6.78 -8.52
N PHE A 321 18.77 -6.08 -7.46
CA PHE A 321 18.83 -4.61 -7.45
C PHE A 321 19.90 -4.06 -8.38
N ASN A 322 21.01 -4.77 -8.58
CA ASN A 322 22.00 -4.44 -9.61
C ASN A 322 21.39 -4.56 -11.02
N THR A 323 20.58 -5.59 -11.25
CA THR A 323 19.84 -5.75 -12.52
C THR A 323 18.79 -4.63 -12.69
N VAL A 324 18.06 -4.27 -11.64
CA VAL A 324 17.12 -3.14 -11.65
C VAL A 324 17.83 -1.86 -12.04
N LYS A 325 18.97 -1.55 -11.41
CA LYS A 325 19.75 -0.36 -11.72
C LYS A 325 20.27 -0.36 -13.16
N GLU A 326 20.75 -1.50 -13.65
CA GLU A 326 21.20 -1.64 -15.03
C GLU A 326 20.09 -1.39 -16.06
N LYS A 327 18.87 -1.93 -15.81
CA LYS A 327 17.78 -1.92 -16.79
C LYS A 327 16.82 -0.74 -16.66
N LEU A 328 16.58 -0.25 -15.44
CA LEU A 328 15.62 0.82 -15.16
C LEU A 328 16.30 2.13 -14.74
N GLY A 329 17.62 2.11 -14.49
CA GLY A 329 18.36 3.27 -13.97
C GLY A 329 18.20 3.42 -12.46
N ASP A 330 18.54 4.62 -11.95
CA ASP A 330 18.36 4.95 -10.55
C ASP A 330 16.86 5.13 -10.25
N VAL A 331 16.31 4.27 -9.40
CA VAL A 331 14.92 4.27 -8.97
C VAL A 331 14.83 4.74 -7.50
N ASP A 332 13.75 5.43 -7.17
CA ASP A 332 13.53 6.01 -5.84
C ASP A 332 12.74 5.03 -4.97
N VAL A 333 13.45 4.27 -4.14
CA VAL A 333 12.89 3.21 -3.28
C VAL A 333 13.13 3.54 -1.82
N ILE A 334 12.16 3.26 -0.97
CA ILE A 334 12.29 3.18 0.48
C ILE A 334 12.26 1.69 0.86
N ALA A 335 13.31 1.23 1.53
CA ALA A 335 13.38 -0.15 2.00
C ALA A 335 12.73 -0.27 3.39
N GLU A 336 11.64 -1.05 3.47
CA GLU A 336 11.10 -1.39 4.79
C GLU A 336 11.98 -2.46 5.43
N ASP A 337 12.80 -2.03 6.38
CA ASP A 337 13.81 -2.80 7.11
C ASP A 337 13.50 -2.84 8.61
N LEU A 338 12.23 -2.88 8.99
CA LEU A 338 11.79 -2.92 10.38
C LEU A 338 11.95 -4.33 10.99
N GLY A 339 12.02 -4.37 12.31
CA GLY A 339 12.13 -5.62 13.08
C GLY A 339 13.58 -6.07 13.32
N TYR A 340 13.76 -7.38 13.53
CA TYR A 340 15.09 -7.94 13.77
C TYR A 340 15.89 -8.04 12.47
N LEU A 341 17.01 -7.33 12.40
CA LEU A 341 17.88 -7.29 11.24
C LEU A 341 19.15 -8.12 11.48
N THR A 342 19.49 -8.96 10.50
CA THR A 342 20.79 -9.60 10.43
C THR A 342 21.82 -8.65 9.80
N GLU A 343 23.10 -8.91 10.04
CA GLU A 343 24.20 -8.13 9.43
C GLU A 343 24.08 -8.09 7.90
N SER A 344 23.71 -9.21 7.26
CA SER A 344 23.55 -9.30 5.81
C SER A 344 22.41 -8.42 5.28
N VAL A 345 21.31 -8.28 6.00
CA VAL A 345 20.20 -7.37 5.63
C VAL A 345 20.67 -5.91 5.73
N ILE A 346 21.36 -5.54 6.81
CA ILE A 346 21.91 -4.19 6.99
C ILE A 346 22.87 -3.84 5.87
N GLU A 347 23.78 -4.77 5.52
CA GLU A 347 24.71 -4.61 4.41
C GLU A 347 24.00 -4.45 3.07
N MET A 348 22.97 -5.27 2.79
CA MET A 348 22.17 -5.19 1.56
C MET A 348 21.46 -3.82 1.43
N VAL A 349 20.81 -3.34 2.48
CA VAL A 349 20.16 -2.00 2.47
C VAL A 349 21.19 -0.92 2.22
N LYS A 350 22.36 -1.00 2.87
CA LYS A 350 23.43 -0.02 2.69
C LYS A 350 24.02 -0.06 1.27
N GLU A 351 24.27 -1.26 0.71
CA GLU A 351 24.79 -1.43 -0.64
C GLU A 351 23.80 -0.96 -1.71
N SER A 352 22.50 -1.18 -1.51
CA SER A 352 21.45 -0.68 -2.41
C SER A 352 21.42 0.84 -2.51
N GLY A 353 21.86 1.54 -1.46
CA GLY A 353 21.77 2.99 -1.33
C GLY A 353 20.34 3.49 -1.01
N TYR A 354 19.38 2.59 -0.84
CA TYR A 354 18.01 2.95 -0.49
C TYR A 354 17.92 3.34 1.00
N PRO A 355 17.14 4.37 1.35
CA PRO A 355 16.88 4.69 2.74
C PRO A 355 16.08 3.58 3.41
N GLY A 356 16.50 3.15 4.59
CA GLY A 356 15.72 2.34 5.50
C GLY A 356 14.73 3.19 6.30
N MET A 357 13.91 2.53 7.11
CA MET A 357 12.87 3.17 7.91
C MET A 357 13.24 3.25 9.39
N LYS A 358 12.85 4.34 10.05
CA LYS A 358 12.93 4.53 11.49
C LYS A 358 11.55 4.90 12.03
N VAL A 359 11.09 4.20 13.06
CA VAL A 359 9.76 4.40 13.66
C VAL A 359 9.93 4.82 15.11
N LEU A 360 9.49 6.02 15.48
CA LEU A 360 9.67 6.55 16.82
C LEU A 360 8.97 5.73 17.90
N GLN A 361 7.84 5.11 17.60
CA GLN A 361 7.15 4.20 18.54
C GLN A 361 8.00 3.00 18.97
N PHE A 362 9.04 2.64 18.21
CA PHE A 362 9.96 1.56 18.58
C PHE A 362 11.19 2.03 19.37
N ALA A 363 11.30 3.35 19.62
CA ALA A 363 12.47 3.93 20.23
C ALA A 363 12.49 3.86 21.77
N PHE A 364 11.32 3.80 22.40
CA PHE A 364 11.19 4.09 23.84
C PHE A 364 10.92 2.81 24.66
N ASP A 365 11.90 1.92 24.67
CA ASP A 365 11.98 0.83 25.66
C ASP A 365 13.07 1.21 26.68
N SER A 366 12.67 1.49 27.90
CA SER A 366 13.57 1.94 28.97
C SER A 366 14.58 0.90 29.43
N ARG A 367 14.42 -0.36 28.97
CA ARG A 367 15.24 -1.51 29.36
C ARG A 367 16.44 -1.75 28.45
N GLU A 368 16.45 -1.15 27.25
CA GLU A 368 17.49 -1.37 26.26
C GLU A 368 17.81 -0.12 25.46
N GLU A 369 19.01 -0.08 24.88
CA GLU A 369 19.41 0.94 23.92
C GLU A 369 18.76 0.63 22.56
N SER A 370 18.12 1.63 21.94
CA SER A 370 17.37 1.46 20.70
C SER A 370 18.00 2.21 19.53
N ASP A 371 18.19 1.51 18.42
CA ASP A 371 18.58 2.09 17.13
C ASP A 371 17.53 3.03 16.53
N TYR A 372 16.32 3.02 17.10
CA TYR A 372 15.22 3.91 16.70
C TYR A 372 15.24 5.26 17.43
N LEU A 373 16.13 5.47 18.38
CA LEU A 373 16.33 6.79 19.02
C LEU A 373 16.97 7.76 18.01
N PRO A 374 16.44 8.99 17.87
CA PRO A 374 16.87 9.93 16.83
C PRO A 374 18.36 10.26 16.78
N HIS A 375 19.08 10.18 17.91
CA HIS A 375 20.51 10.41 17.91
C HIS A 375 21.36 9.28 17.28
N ASN A 376 20.74 8.10 17.06
CA ASN A 376 21.37 6.95 16.39
C ASN A 376 21.10 6.91 14.88
N TYR A 377 20.33 7.88 14.34
CA TYR A 377 19.96 7.83 12.91
C TYR A 377 21.13 8.18 12.00
N GLU A 378 21.20 7.47 10.89
CA GLU A 378 21.91 7.91 9.70
C GLU A 378 21.06 8.92 8.92
N ARG A 379 21.69 9.74 8.07
CA ARG A 379 20.94 10.72 7.24
C ARG A 379 20.08 10.04 6.19
N ASN A 380 20.58 8.95 5.61
CA ASN A 380 19.87 8.22 4.56
C ASN A 380 18.82 7.29 5.15
N CYS A 381 17.84 7.85 5.83
CA CYS A 381 16.68 7.11 6.32
C CYS A 381 15.41 7.96 6.22
N VAL A 382 14.27 7.28 6.35
CA VAL A 382 12.95 7.88 6.48
C VAL A 382 12.48 7.64 7.91
N VAL A 383 12.16 8.72 8.62
CA VAL A 383 11.61 8.63 9.97
C VAL A 383 10.10 8.79 9.97
N TYR A 384 9.44 7.94 10.72
CA TYR A 384 7.99 7.95 10.97
C TYR A 384 7.73 8.14 12.46
N THR A 385 6.66 8.82 12.83
CA THR A 385 6.14 8.78 14.21
C THR A 385 5.55 7.40 14.50
N GLY A 386 4.83 6.85 13.58
CA GLY A 386 4.29 5.51 13.42
C GLY A 386 3.91 5.28 11.97
N THR A 387 3.67 4.04 11.57
CA THR A 387 3.18 3.66 10.24
C THR A 387 1.67 3.39 10.27
N HIS A 388 1.11 2.92 9.17
CA HIS A 388 -0.29 2.45 9.10
C HIS A 388 -0.55 1.18 9.96
N ASP A 389 0.49 0.45 10.38
CA ASP A 389 0.40 -0.75 11.22
C ASP A 389 0.47 -0.43 12.72
N ASN A 390 0.97 0.75 13.06
CA ASN A 390 1.07 1.19 14.44
C ASN A 390 -0.24 1.82 14.92
N ASP A 391 -0.41 1.89 16.24
CA ASP A 391 -1.43 2.75 16.83
C ASP A 391 -1.06 4.23 16.63
N THR A 392 -2.01 5.13 16.81
CA THR A 392 -1.69 6.56 16.91
C THR A 392 -0.77 6.82 18.09
N ILE A 393 -0.05 7.93 18.05
CA ILE A 393 0.83 8.33 19.16
C ILE A 393 0.07 8.38 20.49
N LEU A 394 -1.14 8.92 20.51
CA LEU A 394 -1.95 8.95 21.75
C LEU A 394 -2.35 7.56 22.19
N GLY A 395 -2.87 6.72 21.30
CA GLY A 395 -3.27 5.34 21.61
C GLY A 395 -2.11 4.53 22.15
N TRP A 396 -0.97 4.57 21.47
CA TRP A 396 0.25 3.88 21.87
C TRP A 396 0.78 4.40 23.21
N TYR A 397 0.84 5.72 23.41
CA TYR A 397 1.39 6.33 24.62
C TYR A 397 0.64 5.93 25.88
N TYR A 398 -0.69 5.81 25.80
CA TYR A 398 -1.50 5.44 26.96
C TYR A 398 -1.36 3.97 27.39
N VAL A 399 -0.91 3.08 26.47
CA VAL A 399 -0.67 1.66 26.80
C VAL A 399 0.78 1.35 27.16
N MET A 400 1.71 2.31 27.02
CA MET A 400 3.09 2.18 27.47
C MET A 400 3.18 1.98 29.00
N SER A 401 4.27 1.35 29.45
CA SER A 401 4.64 1.34 30.87
C SER A 401 4.89 2.76 31.38
N GLU A 402 4.79 2.96 32.68
CA GLU A 402 5.10 4.26 33.29
C GLU A 402 6.57 4.64 33.06
N GLU A 403 7.47 3.67 33.20
CA GLU A 403 8.91 3.84 32.98
C GLU A 403 9.23 4.29 31.55
N ASP A 404 8.60 3.69 30.55
CA ASP A 404 8.81 4.05 29.14
C ASP A 404 8.23 5.44 28.82
N ARG A 405 7.08 5.79 29.40
CA ARG A 405 6.52 7.13 29.30
C ARG A 405 7.42 8.19 29.93
N GLU A 406 7.96 7.94 31.11
CA GLU A 406 8.91 8.84 31.76
C GLU A 406 10.18 8.98 30.94
N PHE A 407 10.73 7.88 30.44
CA PHE A 407 11.90 7.88 29.55
C PHE A 407 11.64 8.74 28.30
N SER A 408 10.50 8.59 27.65
CA SER A 408 10.16 9.37 26.46
C SER A 408 10.09 10.89 26.76
N LYS A 409 9.50 11.27 27.90
CA LYS A 409 9.40 12.67 28.34
C LYS A 409 10.76 13.25 28.67
N GLU A 410 11.60 12.50 29.38
CA GLU A 410 12.97 12.94 29.70
C GLU A 410 13.78 13.13 28.42
N TYR A 411 13.69 12.18 27.48
CA TYR A 411 14.38 12.26 26.18
C TYR A 411 13.95 13.50 25.38
N MET A 412 12.66 13.81 25.34
CA MET A 412 12.13 15.01 24.68
C MET A 412 12.45 16.31 25.42
N GLY A 413 12.85 16.25 26.69
CA GLY A 413 13.03 17.42 27.51
C GLY A 413 11.73 18.17 27.84
N ASN A 414 10.57 17.53 27.68
CA ASN A 414 9.25 18.13 27.84
C ASN A 414 8.34 17.34 28.81
N ALA A 415 8.61 17.47 30.11
CA ALA A 415 7.89 16.76 31.15
C ALA A 415 6.44 17.24 31.39
N LYS A 416 5.98 18.30 30.70
CA LYS A 416 4.71 18.99 30.97
C LYS A 416 3.72 19.02 29.80
N SER A 417 3.96 18.24 28.75
CA SER A 417 3.04 18.20 27.61
C SER A 417 1.63 17.76 28.02
N THR A 418 0.64 18.47 27.49
CA THR A 418 -0.76 18.04 27.54
C THR A 418 -1.03 17.00 26.45
N ASP A 419 -2.16 16.30 26.53
CA ASP A 419 -2.55 15.32 25.52
C ASP A 419 -2.65 15.94 24.11
N GLU A 420 -3.06 17.19 24.01
CA GLU A 420 -3.14 17.93 22.74
C GLU A 420 -1.75 18.23 22.14
N GLU A 421 -0.74 18.44 22.97
CA GLU A 421 0.62 18.77 22.53
C GLU A 421 1.52 17.53 22.35
N LEU A 422 1.19 16.43 23.01
CA LEU A 422 2.02 15.21 22.99
C LEU A 422 2.30 14.69 21.58
N PRO A 423 1.31 14.52 20.67
CA PRO A 423 1.60 14.11 19.30
C PRO A 423 2.54 15.10 18.59
N TRP A 424 2.39 16.39 18.86
CA TRP A 424 3.23 17.44 18.26
C TRP A 424 4.67 17.40 18.77
N ASP A 425 4.92 16.95 19.99
CA ASP A 425 6.27 16.73 20.51
C ASP A 425 6.98 15.60 19.76
N PHE A 426 6.28 14.48 19.50
CA PHE A 426 6.80 13.39 18.69
C PHE A 426 7.00 13.79 17.22
N ILE A 427 6.04 14.51 16.63
CA ILE A 427 6.17 15.07 15.29
C ILE A 427 7.40 15.98 15.20
N ARG A 428 7.58 16.88 16.17
CA ARG A 428 8.74 17.76 16.24
C ARG A 428 10.04 16.96 16.31
N MET A 429 10.11 15.94 17.14
CA MET A 429 11.28 15.08 17.29
C MET A 429 11.65 14.40 15.97
N SER A 430 10.66 13.87 15.23
CA SER A 430 10.90 13.30 13.90
C SER A 430 11.40 14.35 12.92
N MET A 431 10.80 15.53 12.91
CA MET A 431 11.15 16.64 12.01
C MET A 431 12.53 17.26 12.31
N GLU A 432 12.96 17.28 13.56
CA GLU A 432 14.27 17.77 14.00
C GLU A 432 15.40 16.77 13.76
N SER A 433 15.09 15.47 13.64
CA SER A 433 16.07 14.40 13.41
C SER A 433 16.94 14.65 12.17
N VAL A 434 18.04 13.92 12.03
CA VAL A 434 18.96 14.02 10.88
C VAL A 434 18.42 13.34 9.63
N ALA A 435 17.33 12.55 9.71
CA ALA A 435 16.73 11.84 8.61
C ALA A 435 16.46 12.75 7.40
N ASN A 436 16.74 12.26 6.20
CA ASN A 436 16.47 13.00 4.96
C ASN A 436 14.97 13.24 4.75
N LEU A 437 14.13 12.29 5.11
CA LEU A 437 12.68 12.39 4.99
C LEU A 437 12.01 12.09 6.34
N ALA A 438 11.01 12.89 6.71
CA ALA A 438 10.12 12.63 7.84
C ALA A 438 8.70 12.51 7.34
N VAL A 439 8.04 11.39 7.61
CA VAL A 439 6.65 11.14 7.22
C VAL A 439 5.81 10.93 8.48
N THR A 440 4.69 11.63 8.54
CA THR A 440 3.78 11.61 9.69
C THR A 440 2.39 11.20 9.23
N PRO A 441 1.72 10.21 9.87
CA PRO A 441 0.31 9.92 9.62
C PRO A 441 -0.57 11.15 9.91
N MET A 442 -1.61 11.36 9.08
CA MET A 442 -2.50 12.51 9.24
C MET A 442 -3.18 12.55 10.61
N GLN A 443 -3.47 11.39 11.18
CA GLN A 443 -4.09 11.24 12.51
C GLN A 443 -3.31 11.94 13.62
N GLU A 444 -1.98 11.95 13.51
CA GLU A 444 -1.09 12.55 14.52
C GLU A 444 -1.22 14.08 14.55
N PHE A 445 -1.33 14.70 13.39
CA PHE A 445 -1.56 16.14 13.29
C PHE A 445 -2.93 16.55 13.84
N LEU A 446 -3.89 15.64 13.80
CA LEU A 446 -5.26 15.82 14.32
C LEU A 446 -5.36 15.48 15.82
N GLY A 447 -4.35 14.85 16.41
CA GLY A 447 -4.35 14.42 17.80
C GLY A 447 -5.40 13.34 18.09
N LEU A 448 -5.60 12.40 17.15
CA LEU A 448 -6.59 11.32 17.29
C LEU A 448 -6.02 10.14 18.08
N GLY A 449 -6.89 9.42 18.77
CA GLY A 449 -6.56 8.20 19.52
C GLY A 449 -6.68 6.93 18.67
N THR A 450 -6.71 5.79 19.36
CA THR A 450 -6.76 4.43 18.76
C THR A 450 -7.95 4.22 17.81
N GLU A 451 -9.03 4.97 17.97
CA GLU A 451 -10.18 4.95 17.08
C GLU A 451 -9.83 5.27 15.63
N ALA A 452 -8.75 6.04 15.41
CA ALA A 452 -8.26 6.41 14.08
C ALA A 452 -7.16 5.48 13.55
N ARG A 453 -6.84 4.39 14.23
CA ARG A 453 -5.86 3.40 13.78
C ARG A 453 -6.29 2.76 12.46
N ILE A 454 -5.36 2.61 11.52
CA ILE A 454 -5.63 2.04 10.20
C ILE A 454 -5.66 0.52 10.23
N ASN A 455 -4.62 -0.10 10.80
CA ASN A 455 -4.47 -1.55 10.79
C ASN A 455 -4.00 -2.10 12.15
N TYR A 456 -4.56 -3.25 12.50
CA TYR A 456 -4.10 -4.13 13.57
C TYR A 456 -3.50 -5.38 12.92
N PRO A 457 -2.18 -5.50 12.81
CA PRO A 457 -1.54 -6.64 12.17
C PRO A 457 -2.02 -7.97 12.74
N SER A 458 -2.13 -8.99 11.88
CA SER A 458 -2.61 -10.34 12.24
C SER A 458 -4.06 -10.41 12.71
N THR A 459 -4.90 -9.41 12.42
CA THR A 459 -6.34 -9.44 12.73
C THR A 459 -7.18 -9.26 11.46
N LEU A 460 -8.44 -9.67 11.52
CA LEU A 460 -9.43 -9.47 10.46
C LEU A 460 -10.62 -8.64 10.98
N GLY A 461 -11.24 -7.87 10.10
CA GLY A 461 -12.56 -7.29 10.30
C GLY A 461 -12.60 -5.78 10.51
N ASN A 462 -11.78 -5.19 11.37
CA ASN A 462 -11.87 -3.76 11.71
C ASN A 462 -10.71 -2.92 11.17
N ASN A 463 -10.00 -3.42 10.18
CA ASN A 463 -8.85 -2.76 9.57
C ASN A 463 -9.25 -1.95 8.32
N TRP A 464 -8.42 -0.98 7.96
CA TRP A 464 -8.50 -0.22 6.69
C TRP A 464 -9.75 0.66 6.55
N LYS A 465 -10.44 0.97 7.65
CA LYS A 465 -11.77 1.61 7.63
C LYS A 465 -11.75 3.08 7.94
N TRP A 466 -10.80 3.57 8.75
CA TRP A 466 -10.79 4.95 9.21
C TRP A 466 -10.68 5.94 8.06
N ARG A 467 -11.43 7.06 8.18
CA ARG A 467 -11.46 8.15 7.20
C ARG A 467 -11.33 9.51 7.87
N LEU A 468 -10.58 10.39 7.21
CA LEU A 468 -10.57 11.82 7.49
C LEU A 468 -11.97 12.41 7.23
N LEU A 469 -12.48 13.21 8.16
CA LEU A 469 -13.75 13.91 7.95
C LEU A 469 -13.55 15.16 7.08
N PRO A 470 -14.59 15.56 6.31
CA PRO A 470 -14.52 16.80 5.53
C PRO A 470 -14.17 18.00 6.41
N GLY A 471 -13.21 18.79 5.99
CA GLY A 471 -12.79 20.01 6.69
C GLY A 471 -11.90 19.82 7.90
N GLN A 472 -11.51 18.62 8.31
CA GLN A 472 -10.58 18.40 9.42
C GLN A 472 -9.16 18.89 9.10
N PHE A 473 -8.70 18.78 7.85
CA PHE A 473 -7.44 19.40 7.44
C PHE A 473 -7.66 20.87 7.13
N THR A 474 -7.75 21.69 8.18
CA THR A 474 -8.05 23.12 8.08
C THR A 474 -6.86 23.94 7.58
N PRO A 475 -7.08 25.16 7.04
CA PRO A 475 -6.00 26.08 6.73
C PRO A 475 -5.13 26.44 7.94
N GLU A 476 -5.70 26.51 9.14
CA GLU A 476 -4.99 26.78 10.39
C GLU A 476 -4.04 25.64 10.74
N LEU A 477 -4.49 24.38 10.58
CA LEU A 477 -3.65 23.20 10.77
C LEU A 477 -2.53 23.18 9.73
N ALA A 478 -2.83 23.45 8.45
CA ALA A 478 -1.83 23.54 7.40
C ALA A 478 -0.75 24.59 7.73
N LYS A 479 -1.13 25.77 8.23
CA LYS A 479 -0.18 26.81 8.68
C LYS A 479 0.68 26.35 9.85
N ARG A 480 0.10 25.63 10.82
CA ARG A 480 0.86 25.08 11.96
C ARG A 480 1.90 24.08 11.48
N ILE A 481 1.52 23.16 10.59
CA ILE A 481 2.43 22.18 9.96
C ILE A 481 3.51 22.93 9.17
N HIS A 482 3.13 23.89 8.33
CA HIS A 482 4.07 24.69 7.54
C HIS A 482 5.12 25.35 8.42
N ARG A 483 4.71 25.96 9.55
CA ARG A 483 5.64 26.60 10.47
C ARG A 483 6.65 25.61 11.03
N LEU A 484 6.23 24.41 11.42
CA LEU A 484 7.12 23.38 11.91
C LEU A 484 8.08 22.91 10.80
N THR A 485 7.55 22.66 9.58
CA THR A 485 8.34 22.27 8.41
C THR A 485 9.42 23.33 8.08
N GLN A 486 9.06 24.61 8.18
CA GLN A 486 9.98 25.74 7.93
C GLN A 486 11.12 25.78 8.96
N ILE A 487 10.80 25.74 10.26
CA ILE A 487 11.82 25.89 11.33
C ILE A 487 12.75 24.68 11.40
N THR A 488 12.32 23.51 10.91
CA THR A 488 13.14 22.29 10.83
C THR A 488 13.85 22.14 9.47
N ALA A 489 13.76 23.16 8.61
CA ALA A 489 14.40 23.23 7.30
C ALA A 489 14.03 22.06 6.36
N ARG A 490 12.72 21.69 6.32
CA ARG A 490 12.18 20.61 5.47
C ARG A 490 11.30 21.11 4.33
N ILE A 491 11.08 22.41 4.18
CA ILE A 491 10.42 22.97 3.00
C ILE A 491 11.33 22.77 1.77
N ALA A 492 10.79 22.22 0.70
CA ALA A 492 11.50 22.11 -0.57
C ALA A 492 11.97 23.51 -1.04
N LYS A 493 13.22 23.57 -1.51
CA LYS A 493 13.82 24.79 -2.04
C LYS A 493 13.63 24.88 -3.54
#